data_19c49ea6a74f7adb85534cd648ee6d6a
#
_entry.id   19c49ea6a74f7adb85534cd648ee6d6a
#
_cell.length_a   1.000
_cell.length_b   1.000
_cell.length_c   1.000
_cell.angle_alpha   90.00
_cell.angle_beta   90.00
_cell.angle_gamma   90.00
#
_symmetry.space_group_name_H-M   'P 1'
#
loop_
_entity.id
_entity.type
_entity.pdbx_description
1 polymer ?
#
loop_
_entity_poly.entity_id
_entity_poly.type
_entity_poly.pdbx_seq_one_letter_code
_entity_poly.pdbx_strand_id
1 'polypeptide(L)'
;MPGMKKLYALLLCGPLLAHAEWGQFDIEFEQDKPWVEVAAQLPAYPKAENLIPFTVSSATRNRHFIDAASISVGSDKVVRYTVVIEAAGGAKNVLFEGLRCATGERRPYAYGQPDGTWSRARNAGWEGIRLRSLLSYHKPLFEEHFCPGWIAVRDAGEAVRNLKQAAR
;
A
#
# COMPACT_ATOMS: atom_id res chain seq x y z
N MET A 1 85.27 22.32 46.57
CA MET A 1 84.28 21.24 46.38
C MET A 1 82.99 21.85 45.92
N PRO A 2 82.62 21.73 44.67
CA PRO A 2 81.39 22.35 44.18
C PRO A 2 80.18 21.40 44.22
N GLY A 3 79.11 21.92 44.74
CA GLY A 3 77.84 21.18 44.90
C GLY A 3 77.08 21.01 43.58
N MET A 4 76.61 19.79 43.39
CA MET A 4 75.83 19.34 42.25
C MET A 4 74.37 19.83 42.38
N LYS A 5 73.95 20.78 41.55
CA LYS A 5 72.54 21.19 41.43
C LYS A 5 71.77 20.15 40.60
N LYS A 6 70.84 19.44 41.26
CA LYS A 6 69.90 18.54 40.56
C LYS A 6 68.76 19.38 39.94
N LEU A 7 68.69 19.38 38.60
CA LEU A 7 67.58 19.93 37.84
C LEU A 7 66.46 18.92 37.83
N TYR A 8 65.31 19.23 38.43
CA TYR A 8 64.07 18.44 38.28
C TYR A 8 63.31 19.00 37.07
N ALA A 9 63.24 18.22 36.01
CA ALA A 9 62.35 18.50 34.88
C ALA A 9 60.93 18.10 35.27
N LEU A 10 60.04 19.08 35.46
CA LEU A 10 58.60 18.79 35.60
C LEU A 10 58.02 18.49 34.23
N LEU A 11 57.67 17.25 33.98
CA LEU A 11 56.80 16.86 32.84
C LEU A 11 55.36 17.28 33.16
N LEU A 12 54.91 18.37 32.52
CA LEU A 12 53.49 18.74 32.46
C LEU A 12 52.77 17.83 31.44
N CYS A 13 52.17 16.78 31.97
CA CYS A 13 51.24 15.93 31.19
C CYS A 13 49.85 16.59 31.22
N GLY A 14 49.56 17.47 30.23
CA GLY A 14 48.22 18.05 30.07
C GLY A 14 47.22 17.01 29.59
N PRO A 15 45.99 16.97 30.12
CA PRO A 15 44.97 16.05 29.57
C PRO A 15 44.54 16.54 28.18
N LEU A 16 44.75 15.69 27.16
CA LEU A 16 44.14 15.80 25.86
C LEU A 16 42.64 15.54 26.03
N LEU A 17 41.87 16.62 26.10
CA LEU A 17 40.41 16.53 25.97
C LEU A 17 40.08 16.16 24.51
N ALA A 18 39.93 14.88 24.24
CA ALA A 18 39.33 14.40 23.01
C ALA A 18 37.85 14.85 23.00
N HIS A 19 37.56 15.89 22.25
CA HIS A 19 36.19 16.25 21.94
C HIS A 19 35.71 15.20 20.90
N ALA A 20 34.96 14.22 21.38
CA ALA A 20 34.17 13.37 20.50
C ALA A 20 33.03 14.25 19.94
N GLU A 21 33.17 14.75 18.72
CA GLU A 21 32.04 15.29 17.99
C GLU A 21 31.11 14.11 17.69
N TRP A 22 30.06 13.97 18.48
CA TRP A 22 28.92 13.13 18.15
C TRP A 22 28.25 13.79 16.94
N GLY A 23 28.55 13.31 15.74
CA GLY A 23 27.80 13.72 14.55
C GLY A 23 26.33 13.53 14.82
N GLN A 24 25.54 14.61 14.73
CA GLN A 24 24.10 14.51 14.67
C GLN A 24 23.77 13.76 13.37
N PHE A 25 23.53 12.44 13.50
CA PHE A 25 22.90 11.69 12.45
C PHE A 25 21.43 12.10 12.46
N ASP A 26 21.05 13.06 11.63
CA ASP A 26 19.66 13.32 11.30
C ASP A 26 19.15 12.12 10.52
N ILE A 27 18.74 11.08 11.25
CA ILE A 27 18.01 9.95 10.68
C ILE A 27 16.60 10.46 10.41
N GLU A 28 16.42 11.08 9.26
CA GLU A 28 15.09 11.42 8.75
C GLU A 28 14.36 10.10 8.46
N PHE A 29 13.57 9.66 9.42
CA PHE A 29 12.73 8.49 9.23
C PHE A 29 11.72 8.80 8.12
N GLU A 30 11.65 7.95 7.12
CA GLU A 30 10.71 8.08 6.00
C GLU A 30 9.23 8.14 6.47
N GLN A 31 8.99 7.77 7.75
CA GLN A 31 7.71 7.87 8.44
C GLN A 31 7.28 9.30 8.76
N ASP A 32 8.20 10.27 8.77
CA ASP A 32 7.91 11.67 9.09
C ASP A 32 7.42 12.47 7.88
N LYS A 33 7.48 11.88 6.67
CA LYS A 33 6.98 12.53 5.46
C LYS A 33 5.46 12.37 5.36
N PRO A 34 4.71 13.46 5.18
CA PRO A 34 3.29 13.37 4.93
C PRO A 34 3.01 12.44 3.75
N TRP A 35 2.10 11.49 3.92
CA TRP A 35 1.71 10.62 2.82
C TRP A 35 1.03 11.43 1.71
N VAL A 36 1.49 11.24 0.49
CA VAL A 36 0.94 11.91 -0.71
C VAL A 36 0.48 10.84 -1.68
N GLU A 37 -0.78 10.94 -2.10
CA GLU A 37 -1.36 10.03 -3.07
C GLU A 37 -0.81 10.30 -4.48
N VAL A 38 -0.38 9.25 -5.15
CA VAL A 38 -0.03 9.30 -6.57
C VAL A 38 -1.31 9.36 -7.40
N ALA A 39 -1.37 10.26 -8.38
CA ALA A 39 -2.53 10.42 -9.25
C ALA A 39 -2.91 9.10 -9.94
N ALA A 40 -4.14 8.64 -9.72
CA ALA A 40 -4.65 7.42 -10.33
C ALA A 40 -4.87 7.60 -11.85
N GLN A 41 -4.23 6.74 -12.63
CA GLN A 41 -4.46 6.64 -14.07
C GLN A 41 -5.60 5.65 -14.33
N LEU A 42 -6.59 6.06 -15.14
CA LEU A 42 -7.67 5.16 -15.51
C LEU A 42 -7.13 4.02 -16.37
N PRO A 43 -7.40 2.75 -16.02
CA PRO A 43 -6.99 1.62 -16.84
C PRO A 43 -7.86 1.49 -18.09
N ALA A 44 -7.45 0.61 -18.99
CA ALA A 44 -8.36 0.14 -20.05
C ALA A 44 -9.61 -0.49 -19.41
N TYR A 45 -10.74 -0.45 -20.12
CA TYR A 45 -11.96 -1.10 -19.65
C TYR A 45 -11.73 -2.63 -19.52
N PRO A 46 -12.24 -3.29 -18.46
CA PRO A 46 -11.94 -4.71 -18.21
C PRO A 46 -12.43 -5.62 -19.34
N LYS A 47 -11.61 -6.60 -19.70
CA LYS A 47 -11.92 -7.62 -20.68
C LYS A 47 -12.11 -8.97 -20.02
N ALA A 48 -13.00 -9.81 -20.57
CA ALA A 48 -13.36 -11.10 -19.99
C ALA A 48 -12.14 -12.02 -19.74
N GLU A 49 -11.17 -12.01 -20.65
CA GLU A 49 -9.95 -12.82 -20.56
C GLU A 49 -9.03 -12.46 -19.39
N ASN A 50 -9.17 -11.26 -18.82
CA ASN A 50 -8.36 -10.79 -17.72
C ASN A 50 -9.04 -10.97 -16.35
N LEU A 51 -10.30 -11.40 -16.31
CA LEU A 51 -11.08 -11.48 -15.09
C LEU A 51 -10.69 -12.70 -14.26
N ILE A 52 -10.22 -12.47 -13.04
CA ILE A 52 -9.93 -13.49 -12.03
C ILE A 52 -11.07 -13.49 -11.03
N PRO A 53 -11.81 -14.60 -10.86
CA PRO A 53 -12.87 -14.71 -9.85
C PRO A 53 -12.27 -14.75 -8.45
N PHE A 54 -13.01 -14.18 -7.48
CA PHE A 54 -12.69 -14.34 -6.07
C PHE A 54 -13.96 -14.47 -5.21
N THR A 55 -13.83 -15.13 -4.08
CA THR A 55 -14.94 -15.41 -3.17
C THR A 55 -15.07 -14.31 -2.12
N VAL A 56 -16.29 -13.84 -1.90
CA VAL A 56 -16.59 -12.86 -0.84
C VAL A 56 -17.16 -13.57 0.39
N SER A 57 -18.28 -14.25 0.24
CA SER A 57 -18.88 -15.12 1.25
C SER A 57 -20.01 -15.93 0.63
N SER A 58 -20.46 -16.99 1.33
CA SER A 58 -21.63 -17.78 0.95
C SER A 58 -22.97 -17.02 1.11
N ALA A 59 -22.96 -15.86 1.76
CA ALA A 59 -24.13 -15.02 1.96
C ALA A 59 -24.50 -14.17 0.73
N THR A 60 -23.60 -14.04 -0.24
CA THR A 60 -23.89 -13.32 -1.48
C THR A 60 -24.07 -14.26 -2.67
N ARG A 61 -25.01 -13.92 -3.56
CA ARG A 61 -25.19 -14.59 -4.86
C ARG A 61 -24.49 -13.87 -6.00
N ASN A 62 -23.88 -12.74 -5.73
CA ASN A 62 -23.12 -11.99 -6.72
C ASN A 62 -21.79 -12.68 -7.00
N ARG A 63 -21.37 -12.65 -8.24
CA ARG A 63 -20.02 -13.06 -8.64
C ARG A 63 -19.10 -11.86 -8.67
N HIS A 64 -17.89 -12.04 -8.17
CA HIS A 64 -16.91 -10.97 -8.05
C HIS A 64 -15.64 -11.34 -8.80
N PHE A 65 -15.10 -10.39 -9.54
CA PHE A 65 -13.90 -10.57 -10.36
C PHE A 65 -12.98 -9.37 -10.22
N ILE A 66 -11.69 -9.61 -10.31
CA ILE A 66 -10.68 -8.58 -10.47
C ILE A 66 -10.12 -8.65 -11.89
N ASP A 67 -10.04 -7.51 -12.58
CA ASP A 67 -9.31 -7.39 -13.84
C ASP A 67 -7.81 -7.36 -13.56
N ALA A 68 -7.12 -8.47 -13.84
CA ALA A 68 -5.69 -8.62 -13.60
C ALA A 68 -4.84 -7.56 -14.33
N ALA A 69 -5.29 -7.09 -15.48
CA ALA A 69 -4.57 -6.09 -16.29
C ALA A 69 -4.63 -4.69 -15.68
N SER A 70 -5.60 -4.43 -14.81
CA SER A 70 -5.77 -3.12 -14.17
C SER A 70 -5.02 -2.97 -12.84
N ILE A 71 -4.45 -4.06 -12.31
CA ILE A 71 -3.78 -4.02 -11.01
C ILE A 71 -2.48 -3.22 -11.09
N SER A 72 -2.31 -2.28 -10.18
CA SER A 72 -1.06 -1.54 -10.01
C SER A 72 -0.79 -1.21 -8.55
N VAL A 73 0.49 -1.12 -8.19
CA VAL A 73 0.93 -0.68 -6.85
C VAL A 73 1.79 0.56 -7.04
N GLY A 74 1.33 1.68 -6.52
CA GLY A 74 2.05 2.95 -6.62
C GLY A 74 3.20 3.07 -5.59
N SER A 75 4.06 4.06 -5.77
CA SER A 75 5.07 4.43 -4.75
C SER A 75 4.43 4.86 -3.43
N ASP A 76 3.17 5.33 -3.48
CA ASP A 76 2.31 5.65 -2.34
C ASP A 76 1.75 4.41 -1.60
N LYS A 77 2.13 3.20 -2.02
CA LYS A 77 1.67 1.91 -1.50
C LYS A 77 0.15 1.69 -1.60
N VAL A 78 -0.51 2.39 -2.51
CA VAL A 78 -1.90 2.14 -2.86
C VAL A 78 -1.98 1.04 -3.90
N VAL A 79 -2.77 0.01 -3.62
CA VAL A 79 -3.11 -1.04 -4.58
C VAL A 79 -4.35 -0.59 -5.36
N ARG A 80 -4.21 -0.31 -6.64
CA ARG A 80 -5.29 0.11 -7.53
C ARG A 80 -5.71 -1.05 -8.40
N TYR A 81 -7.02 -1.22 -8.61
CA TYR A 81 -7.58 -2.35 -9.34
C TYR A 81 -8.98 -2.04 -9.85
N THR A 82 -9.41 -2.78 -10.86
CA THR A 82 -10.80 -2.78 -11.32
C THR A 82 -11.50 -4.02 -10.78
N VAL A 83 -12.62 -3.82 -10.08
CA VAL A 83 -13.52 -4.89 -9.68
C VAL A 83 -14.74 -4.92 -10.61
N VAL A 84 -15.15 -6.13 -11.00
CA VAL A 84 -16.38 -6.38 -11.74
C VAL A 84 -17.29 -7.22 -10.86
N ILE A 85 -18.48 -6.72 -10.58
CA ILE A 85 -19.50 -7.40 -9.76
C ILE A 85 -20.68 -7.73 -10.65
N GLU A 86 -20.93 -9.02 -10.83
CA GLU A 86 -22.10 -9.52 -11.54
C GLU A 86 -23.19 -9.92 -10.53
N ALA A 87 -24.27 -9.18 -10.53
CA ALA A 87 -25.43 -9.49 -9.71
C ALA A 87 -26.12 -10.78 -10.19
N ALA A 88 -26.81 -11.49 -9.31
CA ALA A 88 -27.58 -12.69 -9.66
C ALA A 88 -28.59 -12.46 -10.80
N GLY A 89 -29.08 -11.24 -10.98
CA GLY A 89 -29.96 -10.83 -12.07
C GLY A 89 -29.24 -10.43 -13.37
N GLY A 90 -27.92 -10.61 -13.47
CA GLY A 90 -27.11 -10.32 -14.67
C GLY A 90 -26.62 -8.89 -14.81
N ALA A 91 -27.05 -7.98 -13.93
CA ALA A 91 -26.51 -6.61 -13.94
C ALA A 91 -25.04 -6.61 -13.56
N LYS A 92 -24.23 -5.79 -14.26
CA LYS A 92 -22.79 -5.63 -13.99
C LYS A 92 -22.49 -4.26 -13.42
N ASN A 93 -21.72 -4.24 -12.34
CA ASN A 93 -21.12 -3.04 -11.80
C ASN A 93 -19.60 -3.13 -11.97
N VAL A 94 -19.01 -2.11 -12.55
CA VAL A 94 -17.56 -2.03 -12.77
C VAL A 94 -17.04 -0.81 -12.02
N LEU A 95 -16.04 -1.01 -11.17
CA LEU A 95 -15.46 0.06 -10.36
C LEU A 95 -13.93 0.00 -10.45
N PHE A 96 -13.31 1.16 -10.63
CA PHE A 96 -11.87 1.32 -10.48
C PHE A 96 -11.60 1.98 -9.13
N GLU A 97 -10.89 1.27 -8.25
CA GLU A 97 -10.71 1.64 -6.85
C GLU A 97 -9.25 1.51 -6.41
N GLY A 98 -8.93 2.13 -5.26
CA GLY A 98 -7.67 1.94 -4.55
C GLY A 98 -7.90 1.44 -3.12
N LEU A 99 -6.98 0.59 -2.64
CA LEU A 99 -6.85 0.20 -1.24
C LEU A 99 -5.57 0.78 -0.66
N ARG A 100 -5.69 1.47 0.46
CA ARG A 100 -4.58 1.95 1.28
C ARG A 100 -4.42 1.00 2.47
N CYS A 101 -3.47 0.07 2.35
CA CYS A 101 -3.32 -1.02 3.31
C CYS A 101 -2.95 -0.51 4.72
N ALA A 102 -2.10 0.49 4.84
CA ALA A 102 -1.63 1.01 6.12
C ALA A 102 -2.75 1.58 7.01
N THR A 103 -3.85 2.05 6.42
CA THR A 103 -4.98 2.67 7.14
C THR A 103 -6.27 1.88 7.03
N GLY A 104 -6.30 0.80 6.22
CA GLY A 104 -7.52 0.02 5.99
C GLY A 104 -8.61 0.82 5.30
N GLU A 105 -8.24 1.67 4.35
CA GLU A 105 -9.15 2.55 3.63
C GLU A 105 -9.26 2.15 2.16
N ARG A 106 -10.38 2.49 1.55
CA ARG A 106 -10.65 2.38 0.13
C ARG A 106 -11.03 3.74 -0.46
N ARG A 107 -10.79 3.90 -1.76
CA ARG A 107 -11.24 5.08 -2.52
C ARG A 107 -11.68 4.68 -3.92
N PRO A 108 -12.93 4.98 -4.35
CA PRO A 108 -13.32 4.82 -5.74
C PRO A 108 -12.73 5.97 -6.58
N TYR A 109 -12.18 5.64 -7.75
CA TYR A 109 -11.68 6.62 -8.71
C TYR A 109 -12.62 6.80 -9.89
N ALA A 110 -13.26 5.69 -10.34
CA ALA A 110 -14.19 5.74 -11.47
C ALA A 110 -15.18 4.58 -11.45
N TYR A 111 -16.30 4.80 -12.15
CA TYR A 111 -17.36 3.83 -12.38
C TYR A 111 -17.41 3.51 -13.87
N GLY A 112 -17.45 2.22 -14.21
CA GLY A 112 -17.62 1.78 -15.59
C GLY A 112 -19.05 1.98 -16.07
N GLN A 113 -19.17 2.45 -17.29
CA GLN A 113 -20.46 2.65 -17.95
C GLN A 113 -20.78 1.45 -18.86
N PRO A 114 -22.07 1.22 -19.20
CA PRO A 114 -22.46 0.12 -20.09
C PRO A 114 -21.85 0.18 -21.50
N ASP A 115 -21.47 1.37 -21.93
CA ASP A 115 -20.80 1.62 -23.23
C ASP A 115 -19.30 1.34 -23.22
N GLY A 116 -18.75 0.87 -22.08
CA GLY A 116 -17.32 0.58 -21.94
C GLY A 116 -16.46 1.82 -21.62
N THR A 117 -17.06 2.93 -21.26
CA THR A 117 -16.34 4.13 -20.83
C THR A 117 -16.28 4.28 -19.31
N TRP A 118 -15.43 5.20 -18.83
CA TRP A 118 -15.29 5.50 -17.42
C TRP A 118 -15.94 6.85 -17.06
N SER A 119 -16.73 6.85 -15.98
CA SER A 119 -17.19 8.07 -15.32
C SER A 119 -16.38 8.26 -14.03
N ARG A 120 -15.63 9.37 -13.93
CA ARG A 120 -14.82 9.64 -12.73
C ARG A 120 -15.68 9.84 -11.48
N ALA A 121 -15.26 9.29 -10.36
CA ALA A 121 -15.90 9.51 -9.07
C ALA A 121 -15.67 10.98 -8.65
N ARG A 122 -16.79 11.70 -8.39
CA ARG A 122 -16.73 13.10 -7.94
C ARG A 122 -16.65 13.12 -6.41
N ASN A 123 -15.73 13.94 -5.88
CA ASN A 123 -15.61 14.17 -4.42
C ASN A 123 -15.42 12.90 -3.59
N ALA A 124 -14.91 11.81 -4.17
CA ALA A 124 -14.65 10.58 -3.44
C ALA A 124 -13.41 10.76 -2.56
N GLY A 125 -13.59 10.63 -1.25
CA GLY A 125 -12.52 10.57 -0.26
C GLY A 125 -12.09 9.14 0.02
N TRP A 126 -11.09 8.99 0.88
CA TRP A 126 -10.72 7.73 1.49
C TRP A 126 -11.73 7.37 2.58
N GLU A 127 -12.23 6.14 2.58
CA GLU A 127 -13.24 5.63 3.50
C GLU A 127 -12.78 4.31 4.11
N GLY A 128 -12.99 4.15 5.42
CA GLY A 128 -12.64 2.91 6.12
C GLY A 128 -13.39 1.69 5.55
N ILE A 129 -12.66 0.59 5.36
CA ILE A 129 -13.22 -0.67 4.88
C ILE A 129 -14.05 -1.32 5.99
N ARG A 130 -15.25 -1.81 5.64
CA ARG A 130 -16.13 -2.53 6.56
C ARG A 130 -15.69 -3.99 6.71
N LEU A 131 -14.58 -4.23 7.40
CA LEU A 131 -14.00 -5.57 7.56
C LEU A 131 -14.90 -6.55 8.33
N ARG A 132 -15.85 -6.05 9.14
CA ARG A 132 -16.82 -6.90 9.87
C ARG A 132 -18.02 -7.34 9.03
N SER A 133 -18.22 -6.77 7.85
CA SER A 133 -19.36 -7.11 6.99
C SER A 133 -19.04 -8.32 6.12
N LEU A 134 -19.86 -9.37 6.21
CA LEU A 134 -19.76 -10.56 5.37
C LEU A 134 -20.09 -10.29 3.89
N LEU A 135 -20.76 -9.17 3.61
CA LEU A 135 -21.12 -8.77 2.25
C LEU A 135 -20.14 -7.79 1.61
N SER A 136 -19.11 -7.36 2.37
CA SER A 136 -18.10 -6.46 1.85
C SER A 136 -17.06 -7.22 1.02
N TYR A 137 -17.09 -7.03 -0.29
CA TYR A 137 -16.06 -7.60 -1.17
C TYR A 137 -14.65 -7.04 -0.91
N HIS A 138 -14.55 -5.89 -0.27
CA HIS A 138 -13.25 -5.33 0.14
C HIS A 138 -12.57 -6.16 1.23
N LYS A 139 -13.34 -6.90 2.03
CA LYS A 139 -12.76 -7.70 3.12
C LYS A 139 -11.76 -8.74 2.62
N PRO A 140 -12.13 -9.71 1.77
CA PRO A 140 -11.16 -10.67 1.25
C PRO A 140 -10.07 -10.02 0.39
N LEU A 141 -10.38 -8.96 -0.37
CA LEU A 141 -9.37 -8.22 -1.11
C LEU A 141 -8.31 -7.62 -0.17
N PHE A 142 -8.74 -7.08 0.96
CA PHE A 142 -7.84 -6.49 1.94
C PHE A 142 -7.07 -7.56 2.73
N GLU A 143 -7.78 -8.51 3.36
CA GLU A 143 -7.18 -9.45 4.30
C GLU A 143 -6.31 -10.52 3.63
N GLU A 144 -6.72 -10.98 2.43
CA GLU A 144 -6.15 -12.18 1.81
C GLU A 144 -5.33 -11.87 0.55
N HIS A 145 -5.72 -10.84 -0.25
CA HIS A 145 -5.17 -10.69 -1.59
C HIS A 145 -4.22 -9.51 -1.75
N PHE A 146 -4.58 -8.33 -1.25
CA PHE A 146 -3.86 -7.08 -1.55
C PHE A 146 -3.11 -6.48 -0.35
N CYS A 147 -3.61 -6.73 0.87
CA CYS A 147 -3.06 -6.13 2.09
C CYS A 147 -2.81 -7.16 3.22
N PRO A 148 -2.23 -8.35 2.95
CA PRO A 148 -1.99 -9.32 4.01
C PRO A 148 -1.13 -8.70 5.12
N GLY A 149 -1.62 -8.78 6.37
CA GLY A 149 -0.95 -8.17 7.52
C GLY A 149 -0.88 -6.63 7.47
N TRP A 150 -1.83 -5.98 6.78
CA TRP A 150 -1.88 -4.51 6.59
C TRP A 150 -0.74 -3.94 5.74
N ILE A 151 -0.04 -4.79 5.02
CA ILE A 151 1.07 -4.41 4.13
C ILE A 151 0.61 -4.59 2.68
N ALA A 152 0.81 -3.55 1.86
CA ALA A 152 0.51 -3.66 0.43
C ALA A 152 1.40 -4.71 -0.23
N VAL A 153 0.80 -5.52 -1.12
CA VAL A 153 1.57 -6.38 -2.04
C VAL A 153 2.63 -5.55 -2.78
N ARG A 154 3.74 -6.18 -3.15
CA ARG A 154 4.88 -5.49 -3.76
C ARG A 154 4.58 -4.98 -5.17
N ASP A 155 3.82 -5.78 -5.92
CA ASP A 155 3.53 -5.54 -7.33
C ASP A 155 2.24 -6.26 -7.79
N ALA A 156 1.81 -5.99 -9.01
CA ALA A 156 0.64 -6.62 -9.62
C ALA A 156 0.79 -8.14 -9.73
N GLY A 157 2.00 -8.65 -9.95
CA GLY A 157 2.25 -10.09 -10.07
C GLY A 157 1.99 -10.83 -8.76
N GLU A 158 2.35 -10.24 -7.61
CA GLU A 158 2.03 -10.79 -6.30
C GLU A 158 0.53 -10.79 -6.05
N ALA A 159 -0.16 -9.69 -6.33
CA ALA A 159 -1.61 -9.60 -6.23
C ALA A 159 -2.33 -10.69 -7.05
N VAL A 160 -1.90 -10.89 -8.31
CA VAL A 160 -2.45 -11.93 -9.19
C VAL A 160 -2.20 -13.34 -8.65
N ARG A 161 -1.01 -13.60 -8.10
CA ARG A 161 -0.72 -14.90 -7.47
C ARG A 161 -1.63 -15.19 -6.29
N ASN A 162 -1.82 -14.20 -5.41
CA ASN A 162 -2.70 -14.33 -4.24
C ASN A 162 -4.16 -14.62 -4.66
N LEU A 163 -4.67 -13.88 -5.64
CA LEU A 163 -6.01 -14.11 -6.18
C LEU A 163 -6.18 -15.53 -6.74
N LYS A 164 -5.19 -16.02 -7.51
CA LYS A 164 -5.24 -17.36 -8.13
C LYS A 164 -5.07 -18.50 -7.14
N GLN A 165 -4.38 -18.29 -6.03
CA GLN A 165 -4.22 -19.30 -4.98
C GLN A 165 -5.50 -19.54 -4.20
N ALA A 166 -6.27 -18.51 -3.92
CA ALA A 166 -7.55 -18.61 -3.20
C ALA A 166 -8.70 -19.13 -4.07
N ALA A 167 -8.55 -19.13 -5.40
CA ALA A 167 -9.54 -19.66 -6.35
C ALA A 167 -9.42 -21.19 -6.58
N ARG A 168 -8.47 -21.87 -5.91
CA ARG A 168 -8.28 -23.32 -5.95
C ARG A 168 -8.98 -24.01 -4.81
#